data_90f38553acdc2565e218a55345378dde
#
_entry.id   90f38553acdc2565e218a55345378dde
#
_cell.length_a   1.000
_cell.length_b   1.000
_cell.length_c   1.000
_cell.angle_alpha   90.00
_cell.angle_beta   90.00
_cell.angle_gamma   90.00
#
_symmetry.space_group_name_H-M   'P 1'
#
loop_
_entity.id
_entity.type
_entity.pdbx_description
1 polymer ?
#
loop_
_entity_poly.entity_id
_entity_poly.type
_entity_poly.pdbx_seq_one_letter_code
_entity_poly.pdbx_strand_id
1 'polypeptide(L)'
;MKAVSAEVFNKELEKKGELNDDTKAVELTGDEIKRIINDFAKATEISIKAGYDGIEIHGANNYLIQQFYSGYYNKRTDEWGGLLEKRMKFPLEVVDACCKIRDKYNKPEFIIGYCFSPEEPFDDGITMTETMALVRALLKKPLQFIHVSQSKFFQESRRGEGTGIPRLKVIHDEMKGKMALVGVGGLLSDKDFNKALNNGYVEFVGAGKAFLLNKDLGILLKEGKGDKIDLEFDADDPKKYALPEMFWVRFSKIKVGFHLSKKNKFGDI
;
A
#
# COMPACT_ATOMS: atom_id res chain seq x y z
N MET A 1 -9.00 -2.63 -21.88
CA MET A 1 -8.51 -2.81 -20.48
C MET A 1 -9.69 -3.10 -19.55
N LYS A 2 -9.52 -3.92 -18.48
CA LYS A 2 -10.57 -4.13 -17.47
C LYS A 2 -10.41 -3.15 -16.30
N ALA A 3 -11.52 -2.62 -15.77
CA ALA A 3 -11.54 -1.63 -14.69
C ALA A 3 -12.71 -1.87 -13.73
N VAL A 4 -12.64 -1.31 -12.53
CA VAL A 4 -13.73 -1.33 -11.54
C VAL A 4 -14.94 -0.60 -12.10
N SER A 5 -14.74 0.62 -12.58
CA SER A 5 -15.74 1.40 -13.33
C SER A 5 -15.11 2.00 -14.58
N ALA A 6 -15.62 1.63 -15.74
CA ALA A 6 -15.05 2.05 -17.02
C ALA A 6 -15.10 3.57 -17.22
N GLU A 7 -16.14 4.22 -16.73
CA GLU A 7 -16.37 5.66 -16.88
C GLU A 7 -15.20 6.51 -16.36
N VAL A 8 -14.73 6.23 -15.15
CA VAL A 8 -13.66 7.01 -14.50
C VAL A 8 -12.35 6.89 -15.28
N PHE A 9 -11.97 5.66 -15.64
CA PHE A 9 -10.73 5.41 -16.37
C PHE A 9 -10.75 5.97 -17.79
N ASN A 10 -11.88 5.85 -18.48
CA ASN A 10 -12.02 6.40 -19.83
C ASN A 10 -11.94 7.92 -19.83
N LYS A 11 -12.55 8.61 -18.85
CA LYS A 11 -12.41 10.06 -18.68
C LYS A 11 -10.96 10.50 -18.40
N GLU A 12 -10.22 9.72 -17.63
CA GLU A 12 -8.79 10.00 -17.38
C GLU A 12 -7.94 9.81 -18.64
N LEU A 13 -8.18 8.75 -19.41
CA LEU A 13 -7.51 8.49 -20.69
C LEU A 13 -7.83 9.57 -21.72
N GLU A 14 -9.09 9.99 -21.78
CA GLU A 14 -9.54 11.07 -22.67
C GLU A 14 -8.83 12.40 -22.38
N LYS A 15 -8.73 12.78 -21.09
CA LYS A 15 -7.99 13.98 -20.66
C LYS A 15 -6.51 13.95 -21.06
N LYS A 16 -5.91 12.78 -21.15
CA LYS A 16 -4.52 12.57 -21.57
C LYS A 16 -4.34 12.45 -23.08
N GLY A 17 -5.44 12.36 -23.84
CA GLY A 17 -5.41 12.08 -25.29
C GLY A 17 -5.00 10.64 -25.62
N GLU A 18 -5.14 9.73 -24.65
CA GLU A 18 -4.70 8.31 -24.74
C GLU A 18 -5.89 7.35 -24.96
N LEU A 19 -7.14 7.85 -24.99
CA LEU A 19 -8.32 7.02 -25.18
C LEU A 19 -8.45 6.59 -26.65
N ASN A 20 -8.42 5.28 -26.89
CA ASN A 20 -8.68 4.65 -28.19
C ASN A 20 -9.28 3.25 -27.95
N ASP A 21 -9.59 2.49 -28.99
CA ASP A 21 -10.23 1.18 -28.89
C ASP A 21 -9.38 0.16 -28.11
N ASP A 22 -8.04 0.23 -28.19
CA ASP A 22 -7.13 -0.67 -27.48
C ASP A 22 -6.97 -0.30 -26.01
N THR A 23 -7.04 1.00 -25.67
CA THR A 23 -6.86 1.52 -24.30
C THR A 23 -8.16 1.61 -23.51
N LYS A 24 -9.31 1.64 -24.21
CA LYS A 24 -10.63 1.79 -23.60
C LYS A 24 -10.86 0.77 -22.49
N ALA A 25 -11.23 1.27 -21.32
CA ALA A 25 -11.59 0.44 -20.19
C ALA A 25 -13.00 -0.15 -20.33
N VAL A 26 -13.15 -1.41 -19.94
CA VAL A 26 -14.42 -2.13 -19.85
C VAL A 26 -14.62 -2.54 -18.40
N GLU A 27 -15.80 -2.34 -17.86
CA GLU A 27 -16.13 -2.68 -16.48
C GLU A 27 -16.04 -4.19 -16.24
N LEU A 28 -15.53 -4.58 -15.07
CA LEU A 28 -15.48 -5.97 -14.64
C LEU A 28 -16.90 -6.50 -14.42
N THR A 29 -17.19 -7.68 -14.96
CA THR A 29 -18.42 -8.42 -14.62
C THR A 29 -18.34 -9.03 -13.22
N GLY A 30 -19.49 -9.39 -12.63
CA GLY A 30 -19.52 -10.07 -11.32
C GLY A 30 -18.74 -11.38 -11.31
N ASP A 31 -18.76 -12.15 -12.40
CA ASP A 31 -18.01 -13.41 -12.52
C ASP A 31 -16.50 -13.16 -12.61
N GLU A 32 -16.06 -12.10 -13.32
CA GLU A 32 -14.67 -11.70 -13.36
C GLU A 32 -14.17 -11.25 -11.98
N ILE A 33 -15.00 -10.52 -11.21
CA ILE A 33 -14.69 -10.12 -9.84
C ILE A 33 -14.50 -11.36 -8.95
N LYS A 34 -15.42 -12.32 -9.00
CA LYS A 34 -15.30 -13.60 -8.25
C LYS A 34 -14.06 -14.40 -8.65
N ARG A 35 -13.73 -14.41 -9.95
CA ARG A 35 -12.49 -15.05 -10.43
C ARG A 35 -11.26 -14.37 -9.83
N ILE A 36 -11.21 -13.03 -9.79
CA ILE A 36 -10.09 -12.30 -9.18
C ILE A 36 -9.95 -12.64 -7.69
N ILE A 37 -11.06 -12.73 -6.94
CA ILE A 37 -11.03 -13.15 -5.54
C ILE A 37 -10.41 -14.55 -5.41
N ASN A 38 -10.80 -15.49 -6.28
CA ASN A 38 -10.20 -16.82 -6.31
C ASN A 38 -8.71 -16.81 -6.70
N ASP A 39 -8.27 -15.88 -7.56
CA ASP A 39 -6.86 -15.73 -7.90
C ASP A 39 -6.02 -15.26 -6.71
N PHE A 40 -6.55 -14.39 -5.83
CA PHE A 40 -5.92 -14.07 -4.54
C PHE A 40 -5.81 -15.30 -3.63
N ALA A 41 -6.86 -16.11 -3.54
CA ALA A 41 -6.81 -17.37 -2.79
C ALA A 41 -5.75 -18.32 -3.34
N LYS A 42 -5.67 -18.46 -4.68
CA LYS A 42 -4.65 -19.26 -5.35
C LYS A 42 -3.24 -18.75 -5.12
N ALA A 43 -3.03 -17.43 -5.14
CA ALA A 43 -1.74 -16.82 -4.84
C ALA A 43 -1.31 -17.13 -3.39
N THR A 44 -2.25 -17.08 -2.43
CA THR A 44 -2.02 -17.48 -1.05
C THR A 44 -1.60 -18.95 -0.95
N GLU A 45 -2.30 -19.85 -1.67
CA GLU A 45 -1.95 -21.28 -1.73
C GLU A 45 -0.52 -21.49 -2.26
N ILE A 46 -0.17 -20.79 -3.33
CA ILE A 46 1.18 -20.87 -3.92
C ILE A 46 2.23 -20.39 -2.91
N SER A 47 1.97 -19.29 -2.19
CA SER A 47 2.88 -18.76 -1.18
C SER A 47 3.11 -19.75 -0.03
N ILE A 48 2.07 -20.41 0.46
CA ILE A 48 2.18 -21.46 1.48
C ILE A 48 3.01 -22.64 0.96
N LYS A 49 2.73 -23.11 -0.26
CA LYS A 49 3.46 -24.23 -0.88
C LYS A 49 4.92 -23.90 -1.16
N ALA A 50 5.23 -22.63 -1.45
CA ALA A 50 6.59 -22.15 -1.65
C ALA A 50 7.37 -21.96 -0.35
N GLY A 51 6.75 -22.14 0.82
CA GLY A 51 7.40 -22.04 2.13
C GLY A 51 7.57 -20.61 2.65
N TYR A 52 6.77 -19.65 2.17
CA TYR A 52 6.74 -18.31 2.76
C TYR A 52 6.07 -18.35 4.13
N ASP A 53 6.51 -17.45 5.03
CA ASP A 53 5.94 -17.30 6.38
C ASP A 53 4.63 -16.52 6.40
N GLY A 54 4.31 -15.78 5.32
CA GLY A 54 3.08 -15.00 5.24
C GLY A 54 2.94 -14.23 3.94
N ILE A 55 1.84 -13.49 3.84
CA ILE A 55 1.52 -12.57 2.75
C ILE A 55 0.98 -11.24 3.29
N GLU A 56 1.10 -10.20 2.49
CA GLU A 56 0.39 -8.95 2.68
C GLU A 56 -0.58 -8.72 1.51
N ILE A 57 -1.86 -8.53 1.80
CA ILE A 57 -2.88 -8.18 0.81
C ILE A 57 -2.76 -6.69 0.51
N HIS A 58 -2.46 -6.34 -0.74
CA HIS A 58 -2.21 -4.97 -1.14
C HIS A 58 -3.48 -4.24 -1.57
N GLY A 59 -4.10 -3.56 -0.62
CA GLY A 59 -5.29 -2.71 -0.81
C GLY A 59 -5.00 -1.21 -0.83
N ALA A 60 -3.80 -0.79 -1.27
CA ALA A 60 -3.31 0.58 -1.22
C ALA A 60 -2.94 1.14 -2.60
N ASN A 61 -2.49 2.40 -2.63
CA ASN A 61 -1.80 3.07 -3.74
C ASN A 61 -2.58 3.09 -5.06
N ASN A 62 -3.90 3.25 -4.97
CA ASN A 62 -4.85 3.29 -6.09
C ASN A 62 -4.87 2.03 -6.96
N TYR A 63 -4.41 0.88 -6.42
CA TYR A 63 -4.55 -0.40 -7.09
C TYR A 63 -5.94 -1.00 -6.89
N LEU A 64 -6.19 -2.13 -7.54
CA LEU A 64 -7.52 -2.69 -7.74
C LEU A 64 -8.39 -2.74 -6.47
N ILE A 65 -7.86 -3.24 -5.35
CA ILE A 65 -8.63 -3.36 -4.11
C ILE A 65 -9.03 -1.98 -3.57
N GLN A 66 -8.12 -1.01 -3.59
CA GLN A 66 -8.45 0.37 -3.21
C GLN A 66 -9.48 0.98 -4.17
N GLN A 67 -9.36 0.71 -5.48
CA GLN A 67 -10.33 1.22 -6.47
C GLN A 67 -11.75 0.71 -6.21
N PHE A 68 -11.91 -0.55 -5.78
CA PHE A 68 -13.23 -1.07 -5.37
C PHE A 68 -13.77 -0.35 -4.15
N TYR A 69 -12.92 0.01 -3.21
CA TYR A 69 -13.30 0.67 -1.98
C TYR A 69 -13.57 2.17 -2.14
N SER A 70 -12.84 2.83 -3.05
CA SER A 70 -12.93 4.27 -3.31
C SER A 70 -14.25 4.67 -3.95
N GLY A 71 -14.93 5.68 -3.38
CA GLY A 71 -16.09 6.29 -4.00
C GLY A 71 -15.75 7.08 -5.27
N TYR A 72 -14.49 7.53 -5.41
CA TYR A 72 -14.00 8.18 -6.61
C TYR A 72 -13.88 7.21 -7.79
N TYR A 73 -13.23 6.07 -7.59
CA TYR A 73 -12.98 5.07 -8.64
C TYR A 73 -14.17 4.14 -8.89
N ASN A 74 -14.98 3.85 -7.86
CA ASN A 74 -16.07 2.88 -7.93
C ASN A 74 -17.42 3.57 -8.09
N LYS A 75 -17.86 3.73 -9.32
CA LYS A 75 -19.18 4.27 -9.70
C LYS A 75 -20.19 3.17 -10.03
N ARG A 76 -19.92 1.92 -9.63
CA ARG A 76 -20.84 0.80 -9.87
C ARG A 76 -22.13 0.96 -9.07
N THR A 77 -23.20 0.41 -9.62
CA THR A 77 -24.55 0.41 -9.01
C THR A 77 -25.01 -0.97 -8.56
N ASP A 78 -24.19 -2.01 -8.81
CA ASP A 78 -24.48 -3.39 -8.43
C ASP A 78 -24.08 -3.69 -6.95
N GLU A 79 -23.94 -4.99 -6.63
CA GLU A 79 -23.56 -5.45 -5.29
C GLU A 79 -22.10 -5.12 -4.88
N TRP A 80 -21.27 -4.61 -5.81
CA TRP A 80 -19.86 -4.30 -5.63
C TRP A 80 -19.56 -2.80 -5.53
N GLY A 81 -20.60 -1.95 -5.62
CA GLY A 81 -20.43 -0.48 -5.62
C GLY A 81 -21.61 0.28 -5.02
N GLY A 82 -21.53 1.62 -5.06
CA GLY A 82 -22.51 2.52 -4.46
C GLY A 82 -22.25 2.74 -2.96
N LEU A 83 -23.07 2.18 -2.08
CA LEU A 83 -22.92 2.33 -0.62
C LEU A 83 -21.59 1.80 -0.11
N LEU A 84 -21.09 2.39 0.98
CA LEU A 84 -19.80 2.03 1.60
C LEU A 84 -19.70 0.52 1.89
N GLU A 85 -20.75 -0.07 2.43
CA GLU A 85 -20.79 -1.49 2.77
C GLU A 85 -20.60 -2.38 1.54
N LYS A 86 -21.17 -1.99 0.39
CA LYS A 86 -21.00 -2.70 -0.87
C LYS A 86 -19.58 -2.51 -1.44
N ARG A 87 -19.01 -1.30 -1.31
CA ARG A 87 -17.63 -1.03 -1.72
C ARG A 87 -16.61 -1.80 -0.86
N MET A 88 -16.92 -2.04 0.43
CA MET A 88 -16.11 -2.88 1.32
C MET A 88 -16.18 -4.37 0.98
N LYS A 89 -17.18 -4.83 0.23
CA LYS A 89 -17.40 -6.25 -0.05
C LYS A 89 -16.20 -6.90 -0.70
N PHE A 90 -15.66 -6.30 -1.77
CA PHE A 90 -14.53 -6.87 -2.50
C PHE A 90 -13.27 -7.02 -1.61
N PRO A 91 -12.74 -5.97 -0.93
CA PRO A 91 -11.60 -6.13 -0.04
C PRO A 91 -11.81 -7.18 1.06
N LEU A 92 -13.01 -7.24 1.65
CA LEU A 92 -13.29 -8.20 2.72
C LEU A 92 -13.42 -9.63 2.20
N GLU A 93 -14.00 -9.87 1.02
CA GLU A 93 -14.06 -11.20 0.40
C GLU A 93 -12.66 -11.69 -0.02
N VAL A 94 -11.77 -10.80 -0.47
CA VAL A 94 -10.35 -11.15 -0.71
C VAL A 94 -9.67 -11.61 0.58
N VAL A 95 -9.84 -10.88 1.68
CA VAL A 95 -9.30 -11.27 2.99
C VAL A 95 -9.84 -12.63 3.41
N ASP A 96 -11.16 -12.84 3.33
CA ASP A 96 -11.80 -14.10 3.71
C ASP A 96 -11.29 -15.26 2.86
N ALA A 97 -11.11 -15.06 1.56
CA ALA A 97 -10.61 -16.08 0.64
C ALA A 97 -9.17 -16.49 1.00
N CYS A 98 -8.29 -15.53 1.29
CA CYS A 98 -6.91 -15.80 1.73
C CYS A 98 -6.88 -16.55 3.08
N CYS A 99 -7.67 -16.10 4.06
CA CYS A 99 -7.76 -16.76 5.37
C CYS A 99 -8.28 -18.20 5.26
N LYS A 100 -9.30 -18.47 4.42
CA LYS A 100 -9.81 -19.82 4.16
C LYS A 100 -8.73 -20.76 3.60
N ILE A 101 -7.82 -20.26 2.77
CA ILE A 101 -6.69 -21.07 2.27
C ILE A 101 -5.73 -21.41 3.39
N ARG A 102 -5.34 -20.45 4.26
CA ARG A 102 -4.51 -20.70 5.43
C ARG A 102 -5.10 -21.82 6.28
N ASP A 103 -6.39 -21.70 6.57
CA ASP A 103 -7.11 -22.68 7.41
C ASP A 103 -7.20 -24.06 6.72
N LYS A 104 -7.49 -24.10 5.40
CA LYS A 104 -7.49 -25.34 4.58
C LYS A 104 -6.15 -26.07 4.64
N TYR A 105 -5.03 -25.33 4.66
CA TYR A 105 -3.69 -25.91 4.74
C TYR A 105 -3.23 -26.19 6.17
N ASN A 106 -4.08 -25.94 7.18
CA ASN A 106 -3.77 -26.07 8.60
C ASN A 106 -2.47 -25.39 8.98
N LYS A 107 -2.34 -24.10 8.57
CA LYS A 107 -1.18 -23.26 8.79
C LYS A 107 -1.51 -22.02 9.64
N PRO A 108 -1.91 -22.21 10.93
CA PRO A 108 -2.32 -21.10 11.78
C PRO A 108 -1.20 -20.07 11.99
N GLU A 109 0.07 -20.50 11.85
CA GLU A 109 1.26 -19.64 11.94
C GLU A 109 1.50 -18.78 10.71
N PHE A 110 0.84 -19.07 9.56
CA PHE A 110 1.00 -18.28 8.33
C PHE A 110 0.40 -16.89 8.49
N ILE A 111 1.26 -15.88 8.38
CA ILE A 111 0.90 -14.48 8.63
C ILE A 111 0.11 -13.92 7.44
N ILE A 112 -1.01 -13.27 7.70
CA ILE A 112 -1.77 -12.52 6.70
C ILE A 112 -1.95 -11.09 7.20
N GLY A 113 -1.39 -10.12 6.48
CA GLY A 113 -1.56 -8.70 6.73
C GLY A 113 -2.40 -8.03 5.64
N TYR A 114 -2.85 -6.81 5.93
CA TYR A 114 -3.59 -5.99 4.97
C TYR A 114 -3.03 -4.58 4.90
N CYS A 115 -2.64 -4.15 3.70
CA CYS A 115 -2.14 -2.80 3.44
C CYS A 115 -3.23 -1.93 2.79
N PHE A 116 -3.38 -0.69 3.25
CA PHE A 116 -4.28 0.28 2.63
C PHE A 116 -3.74 1.72 2.68
N SER A 117 -4.25 2.58 1.80
CA SER A 117 -4.04 4.03 1.87
C SER A 117 -5.21 4.68 2.59
N PRO A 118 -4.97 5.50 3.64
CA PRO A 118 -6.04 5.91 4.55
C PRO A 118 -6.94 7.03 4.01
N GLU A 119 -6.46 7.83 3.06
CA GLU A 119 -7.24 8.91 2.44
C GLU A 119 -6.83 9.17 1.01
N GLU A 120 -7.77 9.63 0.20
CA GLU A 120 -7.55 10.08 -1.17
C GLU A 120 -7.72 11.60 -1.30
N PRO A 121 -7.06 12.24 -2.27
CA PRO A 121 -7.15 13.70 -2.46
C PRO A 121 -8.43 14.15 -3.16
N PHE A 122 -9.24 13.23 -3.69
CA PHE A 122 -10.45 13.51 -4.47
C PHE A 122 -11.64 13.81 -3.56
N ASP A 123 -12.59 14.62 -4.02
CA ASP A 123 -13.78 15.00 -3.23
C ASP A 123 -14.62 13.77 -2.86
N ASP A 124 -14.85 12.85 -3.80
CA ASP A 124 -15.55 11.57 -3.60
C ASP A 124 -14.58 10.45 -3.14
N GLY A 125 -13.32 10.77 -2.88
CA GLY A 125 -12.31 9.82 -2.48
C GLY A 125 -12.44 9.38 -1.02
N ILE A 126 -11.70 8.33 -0.67
CA ILE A 126 -11.69 7.76 0.67
C ILE A 126 -11.37 8.83 1.72
N THR A 127 -12.20 8.90 2.75
CA THR A 127 -12.05 9.73 3.95
C THR A 127 -11.61 8.89 5.15
N MET A 128 -11.15 9.54 6.23
CA MET A 128 -10.84 8.80 7.46
C MET A 128 -12.08 8.13 8.09
N THR A 129 -13.29 8.68 7.92
CA THR A 129 -14.52 8.01 8.36
C THR A 129 -14.70 6.66 7.66
N GLU A 130 -14.52 6.62 6.35
CA GLU A 130 -14.58 5.37 5.58
C GLU A 130 -13.44 4.44 5.97
N THR A 131 -12.21 4.95 6.08
CA THR A 131 -11.06 4.18 6.55
C THR A 131 -11.31 3.52 7.90
N MET A 132 -11.89 4.24 8.85
CA MET A 132 -12.22 3.67 10.16
C MET A 132 -13.30 2.59 10.07
N ALA A 133 -14.25 2.71 9.14
CA ALA A 133 -15.23 1.64 8.87
C ALA A 133 -14.52 0.37 8.35
N LEU A 134 -13.57 0.51 7.42
CA LEU A 134 -12.75 -0.61 6.93
C LEU A 134 -11.90 -1.21 8.05
N VAL A 135 -11.22 -0.40 8.87
CA VAL A 135 -10.42 -0.86 10.02
C VAL A 135 -11.28 -1.68 10.98
N ARG A 136 -12.46 -1.17 11.35
CA ARG A 136 -13.42 -1.89 12.23
C ARG A 136 -13.86 -3.24 11.63
N ALA A 137 -14.00 -3.32 10.30
CA ALA A 137 -14.33 -4.57 9.62
C ALA A 137 -13.14 -5.54 9.60
N LEU A 138 -11.93 -5.05 9.34
CA LEU A 138 -10.69 -5.84 9.35
C LEU A 138 -10.35 -6.37 10.75
N LEU A 139 -10.64 -5.61 11.82
CA LEU A 139 -10.45 -6.05 13.22
C LEU A 139 -11.32 -7.26 13.62
N LYS A 140 -12.31 -7.63 12.80
CA LYS A 140 -13.12 -8.85 12.96
C LYS A 140 -12.57 -10.03 12.16
N LYS A 141 -11.52 -9.84 11.38
CA LYS A 141 -10.87 -10.86 10.54
C LYS A 141 -9.63 -11.42 11.24
N PRO A 142 -9.24 -12.66 10.99
CA PRO A 142 -8.06 -13.27 11.62
C PRO A 142 -6.75 -12.84 10.94
N LEU A 143 -6.56 -11.53 10.85
CA LEU A 143 -5.33 -10.89 10.38
C LEU A 143 -4.35 -10.69 11.53
N GLN A 144 -3.04 -10.64 11.22
CA GLN A 144 -1.98 -10.42 12.19
C GLN A 144 -1.53 -8.96 12.25
N PHE A 145 -1.62 -8.23 11.12
CA PHE A 145 -1.25 -6.82 11.10
C PHE A 145 -2.05 -6.02 10.06
N ILE A 146 -2.08 -4.72 10.29
CA ILE A 146 -2.52 -3.70 9.33
C ILE A 146 -1.31 -2.83 8.98
N HIS A 147 -1.15 -2.54 7.70
CA HIS A 147 -0.10 -1.66 7.17
C HIS A 147 -0.74 -0.42 6.53
N VAL A 148 -0.34 0.76 6.98
CA VAL A 148 -0.86 2.03 6.47
C VAL A 148 0.14 2.65 5.50
N SER A 149 -0.20 2.65 4.20
CA SER A 149 0.61 3.27 3.15
C SER A 149 0.28 4.75 3.00
N GLN A 150 1.24 5.62 3.34
CA GLN A 150 1.10 7.08 3.23
C GLN A 150 2.45 7.75 2.92
N SER A 151 2.39 9.00 2.44
CA SER A 151 3.59 9.72 1.99
C SER A 151 4.44 10.30 3.13
N LYS A 152 3.82 10.67 4.25
CA LYS A 152 4.49 11.20 5.45
C LYS A 152 4.01 10.44 6.68
N PHE A 153 4.94 9.93 7.51
CA PHE A 153 4.61 9.12 8.69
C PHE A 153 3.65 9.83 9.66
N PHE A 154 3.89 11.09 9.95
CA PHE A 154 3.07 11.90 10.85
C PHE A 154 1.97 12.70 10.12
N GLN A 155 1.52 12.21 8.97
CA GLN A 155 0.48 12.89 8.21
C GLN A 155 -0.85 12.87 8.96
N GLU A 156 -1.42 14.06 9.13
CA GLU A 156 -2.71 14.24 9.81
C GLU A 156 -3.90 13.84 8.93
N SER A 157 -4.98 13.44 9.58
CA SER A 157 -6.28 13.25 8.98
C SER A 157 -6.81 14.58 8.45
N ARG A 158 -7.28 14.60 7.21
CA ARG A 158 -7.79 15.81 6.55
C ARG A 158 -9.31 15.89 6.59
N ARG A 159 -9.98 14.74 6.47
CA ARG A 159 -11.45 14.66 6.34
C ARG A 159 -12.01 13.49 7.14
N GLY A 160 -13.06 13.74 7.91
CA GLY A 160 -13.74 12.71 8.68
C GLY A 160 -13.17 12.52 10.08
N GLU A 161 -13.12 11.27 10.56
CA GLU A 161 -12.69 10.97 11.92
C GLU A 161 -11.24 11.41 12.19
N GLY A 162 -11.00 12.01 13.36
CA GLY A 162 -9.66 12.41 13.79
C GLY A 162 -9.02 13.54 12.97
N THR A 163 -9.80 14.40 12.31
CA THR A 163 -9.25 15.54 11.56
C THR A 163 -8.26 16.35 12.42
N GLY A 164 -7.05 16.60 11.88
CA GLY A 164 -5.96 17.28 12.59
C GLY A 164 -5.13 16.37 13.51
N ILE A 165 -5.46 15.09 13.63
CA ILE A 165 -4.69 14.09 14.39
C ILE A 165 -3.91 13.21 13.39
N PRO A 166 -2.66 12.78 13.70
CA PRO A 166 -1.94 11.84 12.86
C PRO A 166 -2.76 10.58 12.56
N ARG A 167 -2.91 10.23 11.29
CA ARG A 167 -3.76 9.10 10.84
C ARG A 167 -3.41 7.78 11.51
N LEU A 168 -2.11 7.51 11.67
CA LEU A 168 -1.63 6.30 12.37
C LEU A 168 -2.12 6.28 13.81
N LYS A 169 -2.14 7.43 14.51
CA LYS A 169 -2.66 7.51 15.88
C LYS A 169 -4.16 7.24 15.94
N VAL A 170 -4.95 7.82 15.03
CA VAL A 170 -6.41 7.58 14.96
C VAL A 170 -6.69 6.08 14.75
N ILE A 171 -5.94 5.43 13.85
CA ILE A 171 -6.08 4.00 13.56
C ILE A 171 -5.65 3.16 14.77
N HIS A 172 -4.49 3.45 15.36
CA HIS A 172 -3.99 2.75 16.54
C HIS A 172 -4.99 2.78 17.71
N ASP A 173 -5.54 3.97 18.01
CA ASP A 173 -6.49 4.15 19.12
C ASP A 173 -7.77 3.29 18.93
N GLU A 174 -8.20 3.08 17.68
CA GLU A 174 -9.32 2.17 17.35
C GLU A 174 -8.92 0.70 17.48
N MET A 175 -7.69 0.36 17.09
CA MET A 175 -7.21 -1.03 17.09
C MET A 175 -7.08 -1.61 18.51
N LYS A 176 -6.78 -0.80 19.52
CA LYS A 176 -6.69 -1.20 20.94
C LYS A 176 -5.79 -2.43 21.15
N GLY A 177 -4.70 -2.53 20.40
CA GLY A 177 -3.75 -3.63 20.51
C GLY A 177 -4.24 -5.00 20.00
N LYS A 178 -5.35 -5.04 19.25
CA LYS A 178 -5.88 -6.33 18.72
C LYS A 178 -5.01 -6.97 17.65
N MET A 179 -4.25 -6.17 16.92
CA MET A 179 -3.26 -6.61 15.94
C MET A 179 -2.17 -5.55 15.78
N ALA A 180 -1.05 -5.91 15.18
CA ALA A 180 0.06 -4.98 14.99
C ALA A 180 -0.27 -3.92 13.93
N LEU A 181 0.23 -2.69 14.12
CA LEU A 181 0.17 -1.60 13.17
C LEU A 181 1.55 -1.35 12.57
N VAL A 182 1.65 -1.43 11.24
CA VAL A 182 2.84 -1.05 10.48
C VAL A 182 2.64 0.35 9.91
N GLY A 183 3.50 1.30 10.30
CA GLY A 183 3.49 2.66 9.78
C GLY A 183 4.59 2.90 8.77
N VAL A 184 4.28 3.61 7.68
CA VAL A 184 5.28 4.09 6.71
C VAL A 184 5.08 5.55 6.39
N GLY A 185 6.08 6.17 5.74
CA GLY A 185 5.94 7.50 5.15
C GLY A 185 7.19 8.36 5.29
N GLY A 186 8.03 8.37 4.26
CA GLY A 186 9.13 9.32 4.11
C GLY A 186 10.26 9.22 5.14
N LEU A 187 10.41 8.08 5.83
CA LEU A 187 11.47 7.86 6.79
C LEU A 187 12.78 7.54 6.06
N LEU A 188 13.83 8.30 6.32
CA LEU A 188 15.14 8.16 5.67
C LEU A 188 16.29 8.09 6.67
N SER A 189 16.31 8.93 7.69
CA SER A 189 17.40 9.03 8.68
C SER A 189 17.12 8.18 9.92
N ASP A 190 18.16 7.88 10.71
CA ASP A 190 18.02 7.26 12.03
C ASP A 190 17.12 8.06 12.98
N LYS A 191 17.18 9.40 12.89
CA LYS A 191 16.30 10.30 13.65
C LYS A 191 14.83 10.09 13.29
N ASP A 192 14.53 9.91 11.99
CA ASP A 192 13.16 9.64 11.54
C ASP A 192 12.67 8.30 12.07
N PHE A 193 13.49 7.24 12.00
CA PHE A 193 13.15 5.93 12.52
C PHE A 193 12.97 5.94 14.03
N ASN A 194 13.88 6.57 14.77
CA ASN A 194 13.77 6.70 16.23
C ASN A 194 12.50 7.47 16.62
N LYS A 195 12.20 8.59 15.94
CA LYS A 195 10.98 9.34 16.17
C LYS A 195 9.73 8.51 15.85
N ALA A 196 9.76 7.73 14.76
CA ALA A 196 8.65 6.88 14.35
C ALA A 196 8.42 5.70 15.29
N LEU A 197 9.46 5.06 15.82
CA LEU A 197 9.34 3.93 16.76
C LEU A 197 8.95 4.38 18.17
N ASN A 198 9.42 5.56 18.59
CA ASN A 198 9.17 6.06 19.95
C ASN A 198 7.85 6.84 20.09
N ASN A 199 7.00 6.91 19.06
CA ASN A 199 5.73 7.64 19.15
C ASN A 199 4.64 6.93 19.97
N GLY A 200 4.77 5.61 20.19
CA GLY A 200 3.88 4.80 21.02
C GLY A 200 2.58 4.35 20.34
N TYR A 201 2.45 4.50 19.02
CA TYR A 201 1.26 4.06 18.28
C TYR A 201 1.53 3.23 17.02
N VAL A 202 2.74 2.68 16.86
CA VAL A 202 3.03 1.65 15.87
C VAL A 202 3.94 0.58 16.47
N GLU A 203 3.73 -0.67 16.12
CA GLU A 203 4.60 -1.79 16.49
C GLU A 203 5.76 -1.97 15.50
N PHE A 204 5.52 -1.62 14.24
CA PHE A 204 6.53 -1.76 13.18
C PHE A 204 6.57 -0.52 12.29
N VAL A 205 7.74 -0.30 11.73
CA VAL A 205 8.02 0.79 10.78
C VAL A 205 8.49 0.22 9.47
N GLY A 206 7.84 0.59 8.38
CA GLY A 206 8.24 0.24 7.02
C GLY A 206 8.97 1.39 6.32
N ALA A 207 9.97 1.06 5.50
CA ALA A 207 10.72 2.04 4.72
C ALA A 207 11.12 1.48 3.36
N GLY A 208 10.58 2.02 2.27
CA GLY A 208 10.96 1.62 0.91
C GLY A 208 12.25 2.30 0.46
N LYS A 209 12.24 3.64 0.38
CA LYS A 209 13.38 4.41 -0.15
C LYS A 209 14.66 4.21 0.63
N ALA A 210 14.59 4.22 1.96
CA ALA A 210 15.78 4.06 2.81
C ALA A 210 16.44 2.69 2.59
N PHE A 211 15.68 1.60 2.38
CA PHE A 211 16.22 0.28 2.05
C PHE A 211 16.80 0.20 0.64
N LEU A 212 16.24 0.93 -0.33
CA LEU A 212 16.82 1.01 -1.67
C LEU A 212 18.18 1.72 -1.65
N LEU A 213 18.35 2.71 -0.78
CA LEU A 213 19.61 3.43 -0.60
C LEU A 213 20.61 2.67 0.27
N ASN A 214 20.14 1.86 1.21
CA ASN A 214 20.96 1.19 2.22
C ASN A 214 20.54 -0.26 2.37
N LYS A 215 21.17 -1.17 1.64
CA LYS A 215 20.87 -2.62 1.73
C LYS A 215 20.96 -3.17 3.15
N ASP A 216 21.84 -2.61 3.98
CA ASP A 216 22.11 -3.02 5.35
C ASP A 216 21.42 -2.10 6.39
N LEU A 217 20.39 -1.34 5.98
CA LEU A 217 19.71 -0.34 6.84
C LEU A 217 19.36 -0.87 8.23
N GLY A 218 18.76 -2.06 8.31
CA GLY A 218 18.36 -2.64 9.59
C GLY A 218 19.54 -2.91 10.51
N ILE A 219 20.71 -3.31 9.97
CA ILE A 219 21.94 -3.51 10.73
C ILE A 219 22.49 -2.16 11.20
N LEU A 220 22.55 -1.16 10.32
CA LEU A 220 23.04 0.18 10.66
C LEU A 220 22.22 0.81 11.80
N LEU A 221 20.90 0.70 11.74
CA LEU A 221 20.00 1.18 12.77
C LEU A 221 20.22 0.43 14.11
N LYS A 222 20.28 -0.90 14.07
CA LYS A 222 20.50 -1.75 15.26
C LYS A 222 21.82 -1.47 15.95
N GLU A 223 22.87 -1.16 15.19
CA GLU A 223 24.22 -0.90 15.71
C GLU A 223 24.44 0.58 16.07
N GLY A 224 23.43 1.45 15.95
CA GLY A 224 23.54 2.89 16.23
C GLY A 224 24.44 3.64 15.24
N LYS A 225 24.62 3.11 14.03
CA LYS A 225 25.44 3.70 12.95
C LYS A 225 24.61 4.59 12.02
N GLY A 226 23.76 5.45 12.57
CA GLY A 226 22.88 6.33 11.81
C GLY A 226 23.63 7.34 10.94
N ASP A 227 24.85 7.71 11.30
CA ASP A 227 25.76 8.56 10.52
C ASP A 227 26.21 7.94 9.19
N LYS A 228 26.09 6.61 9.04
CA LYS A 228 26.44 5.85 7.83
C LYS A 228 25.27 5.60 6.90
N ILE A 229 24.08 6.08 7.24
CA ILE A 229 22.88 5.94 6.40
C ILE A 229 22.95 6.94 5.25
N ASP A 230 22.91 6.44 4.03
CA ASP A 230 22.81 7.28 2.85
C ASP A 230 21.38 7.83 2.73
N LEU A 231 21.26 9.15 2.66
CA LEU A 231 19.99 9.87 2.52
C LEU A 231 19.68 10.24 1.07
N GLU A 232 20.70 10.23 0.23
CA GLU A 232 20.63 10.60 -1.18
C GLU A 232 21.20 9.49 -2.04
N PHE A 233 20.74 9.47 -3.28
CA PHE A 233 21.17 8.50 -4.26
C PHE A 233 22.44 8.99 -4.99
N ASP A 234 23.48 8.18 -4.98
CA ASP A 234 24.72 8.41 -5.72
C ASP A 234 24.64 7.74 -7.10
N ALA A 235 24.50 8.55 -8.13
CA ALA A 235 24.38 8.09 -9.50
C ALA A 235 25.73 7.62 -10.08
N ASP A 236 26.86 8.01 -9.49
CA ASP A 236 28.20 7.66 -9.97
C ASP A 236 28.66 6.29 -9.49
N ASP A 237 28.06 5.77 -8.41
CA ASP A 237 28.33 4.41 -7.89
C ASP A 237 27.05 3.55 -7.78
N PRO A 238 26.47 3.11 -8.91
CA PRO A 238 25.24 2.30 -8.90
C PRO A 238 25.43 0.92 -8.25
N LYS A 239 26.64 0.39 -8.23
CA LYS A 239 26.93 -0.94 -7.67
C LYS A 239 26.77 -0.99 -6.15
N LYS A 240 26.87 0.16 -5.48
CA LYS A 240 26.67 0.35 -4.05
C LYS A 240 25.29 -0.16 -3.58
N TYR A 241 24.26 -0.04 -4.41
CA TYR A 241 22.86 -0.29 -4.02
C TYR A 241 22.40 -1.73 -4.19
N ALA A 242 23.23 -2.63 -4.68
CA ALA A 242 22.88 -4.03 -4.93
C ALA A 242 21.58 -4.21 -5.75
N LEU A 243 21.28 -3.26 -6.64
CA LEU A 243 20.11 -3.30 -7.51
C LEU A 243 20.46 -3.92 -8.86
N PRO A 244 19.56 -4.71 -9.48
CA PRO A 244 19.76 -5.22 -10.84
C PRO A 244 19.97 -4.06 -11.83
N GLU A 245 20.86 -4.25 -12.81
CA GLU A 245 21.19 -3.23 -13.81
C GLU A 245 19.96 -2.66 -14.53
N MET A 246 19.03 -3.52 -14.92
CA MET A 246 17.77 -3.09 -15.57
C MET A 246 16.87 -2.25 -14.65
N PHE A 247 16.88 -2.52 -13.34
CA PHE A 247 16.16 -1.71 -12.37
C PHE A 247 16.79 -0.32 -12.30
N TRP A 248 18.10 -0.25 -12.30
CA TRP A 248 18.90 0.95 -12.30
C TRP A 248 18.63 1.86 -13.51
N VAL A 249 18.73 1.31 -14.72
CA VAL A 249 18.45 2.03 -15.98
C VAL A 249 17.00 2.59 -15.98
N ARG A 250 16.05 1.83 -15.46
CA ARG A 250 14.66 2.25 -15.38
C ARG A 250 14.45 3.31 -14.29
N PHE A 251 15.16 3.19 -13.19
CA PHE A 251 15.04 4.06 -12.02
C PHE A 251 15.64 5.44 -12.27
N SER A 252 16.77 5.53 -12.98
CA SER A 252 17.39 6.79 -13.39
C SER A 252 16.52 7.61 -14.36
N LYS A 253 15.66 6.95 -15.13
CA LYS A 253 14.70 7.59 -16.06
C LYS A 253 13.40 8.05 -15.38
N ILE A 254 13.06 7.48 -14.24
CA ILE A 254 11.88 7.85 -13.46
C ILE A 254 12.32 8.90 -12.44
N LYS A 255 11.96 10.16 -12.63
CA LYS A 255 12.14 11.25 -11.63
C LYS A 255 11.27 10.99 -10.37
N VAL A 256 11.38 9.83 -9.77
CA VAL A 256 10.62 9.44 -8.59
C VAL A 256 11.38 9.92 -7.36
N GLY A 257 11.15 11.17 -6.94
CA GLY A 257 11.26 11.61 -5.55
C GLY A 257 12.54 11.30 -4.77
N PHE A 258 13.63 10.91 -5.45
CA PHE A 258 14.96 10.86 -4.87
C PHE A 258 15.64 12.20 -5.09
N HIS A 259 16.16 12.80 -4.05
CA HIS A 259 17.14 13.85 -4.20
C HIS A 259 18.41 13.21 -4.76
N LEU A 260 18.73 13.55 -6.00
CA LEU A 260 20.05 13.24 -6.56
C LEU A 260 21.06 14.14 -5.87
N SER A 261 22.19 13.59 -5.47
CA SER A 261 23.29 14.42 -4.96
C SER A 261 23.61 15.50 -5.98
N LYS A 262 23.81 16.73 -5.54
CA LYS A 262 23.99 17.91 -6.41
C LYS A 262 25.20 17.83 -7.36
N LYS A 263 25.97 16.75 -7.33
CA LYS A 263 27.18 16.58 -8.14
C LYS A 263 26.94 16.17 -9.58
N ASN A 264 25.75 15.67 -9.93
CA ASN A 264 25.51 15.21 -11.29
C ASN A 264 24.31 15.90 -11.94
N LYS A 265 24.61 16.87 -12.79
CA LYS A 265 23.76 17.21 -13.93
C LYS A 265 23.85 16.05 -14.90
N PHE A 266 22.80 15.24 -15.02
CA PHE A 266 22.66 14.37 -16.19
C PHE A 266 22.63 15.28 -17.41
N GLY A 267 23.68 15.22 -18.22
CA GLY A 267 23.68 15.78 -19.55
C GLY A 267 22.54 15.13 -20.34
N ASP A 268 21.86 15.94 -21.13
CA ASP A 268 20.83 15.54 -22.07
C ASP A 268 21.33 14.34 -22.89
N ILE A 269 20.70 13.17 -22.71
CA ILE A 269 20.72 12.06 -23.67
C ILE A 269 19.28 11.74 -24.01
#